data_660fa66614591388d12a0437e9e26b41
#
_entry.id   660fa66614591388d12a0437e9e26b41
#
_cell.length_a   1.000
_cell.length_b   1.000
_cell.length_c   1.000
_cell.angle_alpha   90.00
_cell.angle_beta   90.00
_cell.angle_gamma   90.00
#
_symmetry.space_group_name_H-M   'P 1'
#
loop_
_entity.id
_entity.type
_entity.pdbx_description
1 polymer ?
#
loop_
_entity_poly.entity_id
_entity_poly.type
_entity_poly.pdbx_seq_one_letter_code
_entity_poly.pdbx_strand_id
1 'polypeptide(L)'
;MKRILLLCGCLLAGFSGQAQLTLGECRALAREHYPEIRQYDLIRRTEAYTLSNAARSYLPQLSFSAQATWQTAVPEFPDALTGMLSQQKVSIPGMNKDQYKVMLEFSQTIWDGGKTSADKRIAEAESAEQQRSADVDLYALEGRVDGLYFGILLLDERIAQTRLTIGLLQSNLEKVRSYLRNGVAMQSDADAVEAELLAVNQQLTQSESMRDSYRRMLGVFIGRDPEGERLVKPDMVSPAAAEPARPELALFDARIDKLSAQERLVKSSTRPRFGLFAQGYYGYPGLDYFRSMTSADWSWNAMVGVKMSWNFGGYYTRKNSLNQLRTAKEQVEVQRDIFLFNNRLETTEDNGEIARLRKALADDDRIVALRRRVREAAESRLRNGVIDTNDLLGKITEEDAAATARSAREIELLKAIYELKHTINQ
;
A
#
# COMPACT_ATOMS: atom_id res chain seq x y z
N MET A 1 -60.48 -16.55 28.05
CA MET A 1 -61.46 -16.12 27.02
C MET A 1 -61.12 -14.73 26.58
N LYS A 2 -61.15 -14.49 25.30
CA LYS A 2 -60.83 -13.26 24.55
C LYS A 2 -59.31 -12.84 24.45
N ARG A 3 -58.70 -13.32 23.35
CA ARG A 3 -57.48 -12.82 22.76
C ARG A 3 -57.74 -11.44 22.15
N ILE A 4 -56.99 -10.44 22.54
CA ILE A 4 -56.92 -9.14 21.85
C ILE A 4 -55.58 -9.14 21.10
N LEU A 5 -55.64 -9.32 19.76
CA LEU A 5 -54.53 -9.08 18.83
C LEU A 5 -54.38 -7.56 18.68
N LEU A 6 -53.27 -7.02 19.21
CA LEU A 6 -52.83 -5.65 18.91
C LEU A 6 -51.94 -5.71 17.65
N LEU A 7 -52.50 -5.32 16.52
CA LEU A 7 -51.79 -5.04 15.27
C LEU A 7 -50.98 -3.75 15.47
N CYS A 8 -49.69 -3.86 15.77
CA CYS A 8 -48.73 -2.76 15.62
C CYS A 8 -48.36 -2.64 14.13
N GLY A 9 -49.08 -1.79 13.41
CA GLY A 9 -48.70 -1.35 12.09
C GLY A 9 -47.46 -0.46 12.19
N CYS A 10 -46.28 -1.00 11.90
CA CYS A 10 -45.11 -0.19 11.63
C CYS A 10 -45.34 0.56 10.31
N LEU A 11 -45.69 1.82 10.40
CA LEU A 11 -45.56 2.79 9.31
C LEU A 11 -44.06 2.93 9.02
N LEU A 12 -43.54 2.17 8.08
CA LEU A 12 -42.30 2.45 7.37
C LEU A 12 -42.57 3.69 6.50
N ALA A 13 -42.42 4.87 7.10
CA ALA A 13 -42.24 6.10 6.36
C ALA A 13 -40.90 5.94 5.60
N GLY A 14 -40.99 5.53 4.34
CA GLY A 14 -39.88 5.57 3.43
C GLY A 14 -39.43 7.02 3.27
N PHE A 15 -38.47 7.44 4.08
CA PHE A 15 -37.62 8.59 3.73
C PHE A 15 -36.83 8.19 2.51
N SER A 16 -37.30 8.57 1.32
CA SER A 16 -36.52 8.68 0.12
C SER A 16 -35.56 9.90 0.26
N GLY A 17 -34.75 9.90 1.31
CA GLY A 17 -33.59 10.75 1.36
C GLY A 17 -32.66 10.24 0.25
N GLN A 18 -32.36 11.08 -0.73
CA GLN A 18 -31.26 10.78 -1.66
C GLN A 18 -30.06 10.43 -0.80
N ALA A 19 -29.56 9.19 -0.96
CA ALA A 19 -28.39 8.75 -0.23
C ALA A 19 -27.25 9.74 -0.55
N GLN A 20 -26.69 10.32 0.50
CA GLN A 20 -25.59 11.27 0.40
C GLN A 20 -24.30 10.50 0.64
N LEU A 21 -23.32 10.73 -0.20
CA LEU A 21 -22.03 10.10 -0.10
C LEU A 21 -20.97 11.16 0.22
N THR A 22 -20.31 11.05 1.37
CA THR A 22 -19.27 11.96 1.81
C THR A 22 -17.89 11.47 1.36
N LEU A 23 -16.91 12.37 1.29
CA LEU A 23 -15.52 12.02 0.97
C LEU A 23 -14.94 11.02 1.98
N GLY A 24 -15.22 11.21 3.28
CA GLY A 24 -14.74 10.30 4.32
C GLY A 24 -15.29 8.88 4.17
N GLU A 25 -16.58 8.74 3.82
CA GLU A 25 -17.19 7.44 3.51
C GLU A 25 -16.57 6.80 2.28
N CYS A 26 -16.31 7.56 1.20
CA CYS A 26 -15.63 7.05 0.01
C CYS A 26 -14.24 6.50 0.34
N ARG A 27 -13.44 7.23 1.12
CA ARG A 27 -12.11 6.78 1.56
C ARG A 27 -12.21 5.51 2.41
N ALA A 28 -13.13 5.45 3.38
CA ALA A 28 -13.31 4.29 4.25
C ALA A 28 -13.73 3.04 3.45
N LEU A 29 -14.72 3.16 2.57
CA LEU A 29 -15.18 2.06 1.71
C LEU A 29 -14.09 1.62 0.73
N ALA A 30 -13.37 2.56 0.12
CA ALA A 30 -12.27 2.24 -0.78
C ALA A 30 -11.16 1.47 -0.05
N ARG A 31 -10.81 1.88 1.15
CA ARG A 31 -9.81 1.20 1.99
C ARG A 31 -10.24 -0.22 2.35
N GLU A 32 -11.52 -0.43 2.67
CA GLU A 32 -12.07 -1.75 3.00
C GLU A 32 -12.13 -2.68 1.77
N HIS A 33 -12.49 -2.13 0.61
CA HIS A 33 -12.72 -2.92 -0.60
C HIS A 33 -11.45 -3.19 -1.41
N TYR A 34 -10.43 -2.36 -1.26
CA TYR A 34 -9.20 -2.47 -2.04
C TYR A 34 -8.45 -3.78 -1.74
N PRO A 35 -8.05 -4.54 -2.78
CA PRO A 35 -7.49 -5.88 -2.59
C PRO A 35 -6.28 -5.94 -1.66
N GLU A 36 -5.53 -4.86 -1.52
CA GLU A 36 -4.33 -4.76 -0.68
C GLU A 36 -4.63 -4.96 0.81
N ILE A 37 -5.85 -4.69 1.27
CA ILE A 37 -6.26 -4.95 2.66
C ILE A 37 -6.04 -6.41 3.06
N ARG A 38 -6.09 -7.34 2.11
CA ARG A 38 -5.85 -8.77 2.35
C ARG A 38 -4.37 -9.08 2.64
N GLN A 39 -3.45 -8.20 2.26
CA GLN A 39 -2.02 -8.39 2.53
C GLN A 39 -1.73 -8.41 4.03
N TYR A 40 -2.46 -7.63 4.85
CA TYR A 40 -2.25 -7.64 6.31
C TYR A 40 -2.45 -9.02 6.93
N ASP A 41 -3.45 -9.77 6.48
CA ASP A 41 -3.68 -11.13 6.97
C ASP A 41 -2.59 -12.09 6.49
N LEU A 42 -2.16 -11.97 5.24
CA LEU A 42 -1.07 -12.78 4.67
C LEU A 42 0.28 -12.49 5.36
N ILE A 43 0.59 -11.22 5.62
CA ILE A 43 1.80 -10.82 6.35
C ILE A 43 1.80 -11.43 7.76
N ARG A 44 0.70 -11.30 8.50
CA ARG A 44 0.57 -11.87 9.86
C ARG A 44 0.68 -13.41 9.87
N ARG A 45 0.10 -14.09 8.88
CA ARG A 45 0.22 -15.55 8.76
C ARG A 45 1.66 -15.96 8.46
N THR A 46 2.32 -15.24 7.56
CA THR A 46 3.73 -15.49 7.22
C THR A 46 4.63 -15.29 8.43
N GLU A 47 4.42 -14.21 9.20
CA GLU A 47 5.11 -13.97 10.46
C GLU A 47 4.91 -15.13 11.44
N ALA A 48 3.65 -15.56 11.67
CA ALA A 48 3.33 -16.65 12.59
C ALA A 48 4.03 -17.95 12.20
N TYR A 49 4.07 -18.29 10.90
CA TYR A 49 4.78 -19.48 10.40
C TYR A 49 6.29 -19.34 10.58
N THR A 50 6.85 -18.16 10.29
CA THR A 50 8.30 -17.91 10.44
C THR A 50 8.71 -17.99 11.92
N LEU A 51 7.95 -17.39 12.83
CA LEU A 51 8.19 -17.48 14.28
C LEU A 51 8.06 -18.91 14.80
N SER A 52 7.05 -19.65 14.31
CA SER A 52 6.87 -21.07 14.65
C SER A 52 8.06 -21.92 14.17
N ASN A 53 8.50 -21.73 12.92
CA ASN A 53 9.65 -22.43 12.36
C ASN A 53 10.94 -22.09 13.11
N ALA A 54 11.16 -20.82 13.44
CA ALA A 54 12.30 -20.40 14.26
C ALA A 54 12.27 -21.06 15.64
N ALA A 55 11.10 -21.16 16.29
CA ALA A 55 10.97 -21.83 17.58
C ALA A 55 11.33 -23.33 17.52
N ARG A 56 11.00 -23.99 16.40
CA ARG A 56 11.28 -25.42 16.18
C ARG A 56 12.77 -25.73 16.00
N SER A 57 13.64 -24.73 15.82
CA SER A 57 15.08 -24.96 15.77
C SER A 57 15.67 -25.51 17.08
N TYR A 58 14.94 -25.39 18.19
CA TYR A 58 15.29 -26.02 19.47
C TYR A 58 14.72 -27.44 19.66
N LEU A 59 13.88 -27.91 18.74
CA LEU A 59 13.38 -29.30 18.79
C LEU A 59 14.49 -30.26 18.39
N PRO A 60 14.44 -31.51 18.93
CA PRO A 60 15.36 -32.55 18.54
C PRO A 60 15.34 -32.79 17.02
N GLN A 61 16.51 -32.86 16.42
CA GLN A 61 16.68 -33.21 15.02
C GLN A 61 17.18 -34.65 14.91
N LEU A 62 16.49 -35.43 14.12
CA LEU A 62 16.85 -36.85 13.84
C LEU A 62 17.29 -36.93 12.39
N SER A 63 18.50 -37.40 12.17
CA SER A 63 19.04 -37.65 10.83
C SER A 63 19.47 -39.09 10.67
N PHE A 64 19.16 -39.67 9.50
CA PHE A 64 19.61 -40.98 9.07
C PHE A 64 20.61 -40.80 7.95
N SER A 65 21.75 -41.48 8.07
CA SER A 65 22.79 -41.49 7.04
C SER A 65 23.36 -42.89 6.83
N ALA A 66 23.73 -43.23 5.61
CA ALA A 66 24.47 -44.42 5.26
C ALA A 66 25.72 -44.01 4.50
N GLN A 67 26.84 -44.62 4.86
CA GLN A 67 28.14 -44.29 4.27
C GLN A 67 28.89 -45.58 3.94
N ALA A 68 29.45 -45.64 2.76
CA ALA A 68 30.43 -46.64 2.36
C ALA A 68 31.70 -45.89 1.97
N THR A 69 32.84 -46.29 2.53
CA THR A 69 34.13 -45.64 2.26
C THR A 69 35.19 -46.70 1.98
N TRP A 70 36.11 -46.37 1.08
CA TRP A 70 37.35 -47.09 0.87
C TRP A 70 38.51 -46.20 1.28
N GLN A 71 39.46 -46.79 2.07
CA GLN A 71 40.59 -46.04 2.62
C GLN A 71 41.91 -46.60 2.06
N THR A 72 42.83 -45.74 1.75
CA THR A 72 44.17 -46.15 1.27
C THR A 72 45.02 -46.80 2.35
N ALA A 73 44.80 -46.37 3.61
CA ALA A 73 45.50 -46.89 4.78
C ALA A 73 44.49 -47.08 5.93
N VAL A 74 44.66 -48.08 6.72
CA VAL A 74 43.89 -48.46 7.91
C VAL A 74 44.83 -48.66 9.10
N PRO A 75 44.37 -48.55 10.35
CA PRO A 75 45.16 -48.91 11.52
C PRO A 75 45.58 -50.37 11.47
N GLU A 76 46.87 -50.61 11.62
CA GLU A 76 47.49 -51.92 11.65
C GLU A 76 48.34 -52.04 12.91
N PHE A 77 48.55 -53.29 13.38
CA PHE A 77 49.48 -53.52 14.46
C PHE A 77 50.93 -53.40 13.94
N PRO A 78 51.89 -52.93 14.76
CA PRO A 78 53.29 -52.92 14.40
C PRO A 78 53.80 -54.34 14.01
N ASP A 79 54.65 -54.40 12.97
CA ASP A 79 55.15 -55.67 12.42
C ASP A 79 55.82 -56.57 13.46
N ALA A 80 56.49 -55.97 14.47
CA ALA A 80 57.11 -56.68 15.58
C ALA A 80 56.07 -57.44 16.42
N LEU A 81 54.86 -56.91 16.62
CA LEU A 81 53.78 -57.51 17.39
C LEU A 81 53.05 -58.57 16.56
N THR A 82 52.84 -58.29 15.30
CA THR A 82 52.22 -59.24 14.37
C THR A 82 53.12 -60.50 14.17
N GLY A 83 54.47 -60.31 14.11
CA GLY A 83 55.46 -61.36 14.04
C GLY A 83 55.48 -62.25 15.31
N MET A 84 55.39 -61.67 16.50
CA MET A 84 55.31 -62.43 17.78
C MET A 84 54.00 -63.20 17.89
N LEU A 85 52.88 -62.68 17.51
CA LEU A 85 51.58 -63.32 17.57
C LEU A 85 51.42 -64.45 16.53
N SER A 86 52.02 -64.31 15.37
CA SER A 86 52.05 -65.35 14.34
C SER A 86 52.85 -66.62 14.76
N GLN A 87 53.87 -66.42 15.58
CA GLN A 87 54.59 -67.58 16.19
C GLN A 87 53.70 -68.37 17.16
N GLN A 88 52.73 -67.74 17.78
CA GLN A 88 51.78 -68.39 18.69
C GLN A 88 50.49 -68.83 17.96
N LYS A 89 50.46 -68.83 16.63
CA LYS A 89 49.33 -69.23 15.76
C LYS A 89 48.09 -68.28 15.97
N VAL A 90 48.31 -67.02 16.43
CA VAL A 90 47.25 -65.97 16.52
C VAL A 90 47.44 -65.13 15.31
N SER A 91 46.42 -65.07 14.42
CA SER A 91 46.38 -64.20 13.25
C SER A 91 45.51 -63.03 13.57
N ILE A 92 46.03 -61.79 13.40
CA ILE A 92 45.25 -60.58 13.47
C ILE A 92 45.27 -59.94 12.06
N PRO A 93 44.17 -60.02 11.29
CA PRO A 93 44.13 -59.58 9.88
C PRO A 93 44.22 -58.05 9.70
N GLY A 94 44.13 -57.25 10.77
CA GLY A 94 44.02 -55.80 10.67
C GLY A 94 42.61 -55.32 10.30
N MET A 95 42.45 -54.06 10.06
CA MET A 95 41.15 -53.50 9.63
C MET A 95 41.02 -53.60 8.11
N ASN A 96 39.78 -53.85 7.63
CA ASN A 96 39.50 -53.79 6.19
C ASN A 96 39.53 -52.34 5.69
N LYS A 97 39.98 -52.16 4.46
CA LYS A 97 39.99 -50.86 3.78
C LYS A 97 38.59 -50.42 3.38
N ASP A 98 37.67 -51.38 3.18
CA ASP A 98 36.26 -51.14 2.91
C ASP A 98 35.52 -50.99 4.24
N GLN A 99 34.86 -49.86 4.41
CA GLN A 99 34.15 -49.53 5.65
C GLN A 99 32.72 -49.11 5.34
N TYR A 100 31.80 -49.57 6.17
CA TYR A 100 30.36 -49.37 5.98
C TYR A 100 29.73 -48.92 7.28
N LYS A 101 28.88 -47.88 7.23
CA LYS A 101 28.23 -47.29 8.40
C LYS A 101 26.81 -46.89 8.06
N VAL A 102 25.84 -47.41 8.79
CA VAL A 102 24.45 -46.93 8.79
C VAL A 102 24.21 -46.30 10.15
N MET A 103 23.90 -44.99 10.16
CA MET A 103 23.89 -44.18 11.37
C MET A 103 22.57 -43.44 11.52
N LEU A 104 22.05 -43.43 12.75
CA LEU A 104 21.00 -42.58 13.23
C LEU A 104 21.62 -41.60 14.19
N GLU A 105 21.51 -40.32 13.88
CA GLU A 105 22.01 -39.21 14.70
C GLU A 105 20.85 -38.41 15.23
N PHE A 106 20.84 -38.21 16.51
CA PHE A 106 19.98 -37.30 17.24
C PHE A 106 20.80 -36.08 17.67
N SER A 107 20.33 -34.89 17.34
CA SER A 107 20.98 -33.66 17.79
C SER A 107 19.94 -32.65 18.32
N GLN A 108 20.29 -31.97 19.41
CA GLN A 108 19.43 -30.98 20.02
C GLN A 108 20.24 -29.75 20.42
N THR A 109 19.82 -28.61 19.92
CA THR A 109 20.36 -27.32 20.35
C THR A 109 19.86 -26.98 21.75
N ILE A 110 20.77 -26.74 22.70
CA ILE A 110 20.46 -26.24 24.04
C ILE A 110 20.51 -24.71 24.05
N TRP A 111 21.53 -24.15 23.43
CA TRP A 111 21.73 -22.72 23.31
C TRP A 111 22.52 -22.38 22.04
N ASP A 112 21.95 -21.51 21.23
CA ASP A 112 22.45 -21.14 19.89
C ASP A 112 23.16 -19.78 19.84
N GLY A 113 23.57 -19.23 20.99
CA GLY A 113 24.18 -17.90 21.07
C GLY A 113 23.17 -16.76 20.93
N GLY A 114 21.87 -17.07 20.92
CA GLY A 114 20.79 -16.08 20.70
C GLY A 114 20.41 -15.88 19.23
N LYS A 115 20.86 -16.79 18.33
CA LYS A 115 20.52 -16.74 16.90
C LYS A 115 19.01 -16.82 16.66
N THR A 116 18.35 -17.83 17.24
CA THR A 116 16.89 -18.00 17.09
C THR A 116 16.11 -16.78 17.64
N SER A 117 16.56 -16.17 18.73
CA SER A 117 15.94 -14.96 19.24
C SER A 117 16.12 -13.77 18.29
N ALA A 118 17.30 -13.65 17.65
CA ALA A 118 17.55 -12.62 16.64
C ALA A 118 16.74 -12.86 15.37
N ASP A 119 16.64 -14.12 14.90
CA ASP A 119 15.84 -14.49 13.73
C ASP A 119 14.35 -14.17 13.94
N LYS A 120 13.81 -14.44 15.16
CA LYS A 120 12.45 -14.05 15.52
C LYS A 120 12.23 -12.54 15.47
N ARG A 121 13.18 -11.78 16.01
CA ARG A 121 13.13 -10.31 15.98
C ARG A 121 13.21 -9.75 14.57
N ILE A 122 13.95 -10.38 13.67
CA ILE A 122 13.99 -10.01 12.25
C ILE A 122 12.62 -10.27 11.61
N ALA A 123 12.04 -11.45 11.85
CA ALA A 123 10.73 -11.79 11.29
C ALA A 123 9.62 -10.83 11.77
N GLU A 124 9.60 -10.48 13.06
CA GLU A 124 8.70 -9.47 13.62
C GLU A 124 8.90 -8.09 12.97
N ALA A 125 10.16 -7.66 12.82
CA ALA A 125 10.50 -6.36 12.23
C ALA A 125 10.21 -6.30 10.71
N GLU A 126 10.43 -7.39 9.98
CA GLU A 126 10.06 -7.51 8.56
C GLU A 126 8.55 -7.48 8.35
N SER A 127 7.80 -8.16 9.22
CA SER A 127 6.34 -8.11 9.22
C SER A 127 5.83 -6.68 9.47
N ALA A 128 6.42 -5.99 10.46
CA ALA A 128 6.08 -4.61 10.77
C ALA A 128 6.41 -3.68 9.57
N GLU A 129 7.58 -3.81 8.94
CA GLU A 129 7.94 -3.02 7.76
C GLU A 129 6.94 -3.23 6.62
N GLN A 130 6.57 -4.50 6.33
CA GLN A 130 5.59 -4.82 5.28
C GLN A 130 4.21 -4.23 5.58
N GLN A 131 3.76 -4.28 6.84
CA GLN A 131 2.49 -3.65 7.26
C GLN A 131 2.54 -2.13 7.07
N ARG A 132 3.66 -1.46 7.45
CA ARG A 132 3.83 -0.01 7.23
C ARG A 132 3.92 0.35 5.75
N SER A 133 4.50 -0.51 4.91
CA SER A 133 4.47 -0.33 3.46
C SER A 133 3.04 -0.37 2.92
N ALA A 134 2.24 -1.33 3.34
CA ALA A 134 0.83 -1.40 2.97
C ALA A 134 0.01 -0.18 3.47
N ASP A 135 0.34 0.37 4.67
CA ASP A 135 -0.25 1.62 5.15
C ASP A 135 0.03 2.79 4.19
N VAL A 136 1.27 2.89 3.65
CA VAL A 136 1.64 3.91 2.66
C VAL A 136 0.87 3.74 1.35
N ASP A 137 0.74 2.52 0.86
CA ASP A 137 0.02 2.23 -0.38
C ASP A 137 -1.48 2.52 -0.25
N LEU A 138 -2.09 2.18 0.90
CA LEU A 138 -3.47 2.54 1.22
C LEU A 138 -3.67 4.04 1.39
N TYR A 139 -2.66 4.75 1.88
CA TYR A 139 -2.70 6.20 1.96
C TYR A 139 -2.67 6.86 0.57
N ALA A 140 -1.82 6.36 -0.32
CA ALA A 140 -1.80 6.80 -1.72
C ALA A 140 -3.13 6.52 -2.46
N LEU A 141 -3.87 5.46 -2.07
CA LEU A 141 -5.20 5.17 -2.59
C LEU A 141 -6.19 6.29 -2.25
N GLU A 142 -6.13 6.86 -1.04
CA GLU A 142 -7.02 7.96 -0.64
C GLU A 142 -6.90 9.16 -1.57
N GLY A 143 -5.68 9.53 -2.00
CA GLY A 143 -5.46 10.60 -2.96
C GLY A 143 -6.11 10.36 -4.33
N ARG A 144 -6.18 9.09 -4.79
CA ARG A 144 -6.89 8.72 -6.03
C ARG A 144 -8.40 8.85 -5.89
N VAL A 145 -8.95 8.45 -4.75
CA VAL A 145 -10.37 8.60 -4.42
C VAL A 145 -10.74 10.08 -4.37
N ASP A 146 -9.91 10.91 -3.75
CA ASP A 146 -10.10 12.36 -3.68
C ASP A 146 -10.13 12.99 -5.08
N GLY A 147 -9.19 12.61 -5.94
CA GLY A 147 -9.16 13.09 -7.32
C GLY A 147 -10.44 12.80 -8.09
N LEU A 148 -11.00 11.58 -7.94
CA LEU A 148 -12.30 11.22 -8.54
C LEU A 148 -13.45 11.99 -7.91
N TYR A 149 -13.48 12.09 -6.59
CA TYR A 149 -14.54 12.77 -5.85
C TYR A 149 -14.65 14.24 -6.24
N PHE A 150 -13.55 14.99 -6.19
CA PHE A 150 -13.52 16.38 -6.62
C PHE A 150 -13.74 16.56 -8.12
N GLY A 151 -13.27 15.60 -8.94
CA GLY A 151 -13.57 15.56 -10.37
C GLY A 151 -15.06 15.44 -10.67
N ILE A 152 -15.79 14.61 -9.94
CA ILE A 152 -17.25 14.48 -10.06
C ILE A 152 -17.93 15.77 -9.61
N LEU A 153 -17.54 16.36 -8.47
CA LEU A 153 -18.11 17.62 -7.98
C LEU A 153 -17.93 18.75 -9.00
N LEU A 154 -16.75 18.84 -9.63
CA LEU A 154 -16.48 19.84 -10.66
C LEU A 154 -17.39 19.65 -11.89
N LEU A 155 -17.56 18.39 -12.32
CA LEU A 155 -18.43 18.09 -13.46
C LEU A 155 -19.91 18.32 -13.13
N ASP A 156 -20.37 18.04 -11.92
CA ASP A 156 -21.74 18.31 -11.48
C ASP A 156 -22.02 19.83 -11.49
N GLU A 157 -21.08 20.67 -11.03
CA GLU A 157 -21.20 22.13 -11.11
C GLU A 157 -21.22 22.63 -12.57
N ARG A 158 -20.33 22.10 -13.40
CA ARG A 158 -20.28 22.46 -14.82
C ARG A 158 -21.57 22.07 -15.55
N ILE A 159 -22.11 20.88 -15.30
CA ILE A 159 -23.37 20.42 -15.84
C ILE A 159 -24.52 21.34 -15.41
N ALA A 160 -24.57 21.71 -14.12
CA ALA A 160 -25.58 22.62 -13.61
C ALA A 160 -25.53 23.99 -14.31
N GLN A 161 -24.35 24.57 -14.44
CA GLN A 161 -24.17 25.85 -15.15
C GLN A 161 -24.51 25.76 -16.63
N THR A 162 -24.04 24.70 -17.32
CA THR A 162 -24.36 24.49 -18.76
C THR A 162 -25.88 24.38 -18.99
N ARG A 163 -26.63 23.72 -18.09
CA ARG A 163 -28.09 23.64 -18.18
C ARG A 163 -28.77 24.99 -18.01
N LEU A 164 -28.25 25.88 -17.15
CA LEU A 164 -28.76 27.25 -17.06
C LEU A 164 -28.54 28.02 -18.36
N THR A 165 -27.37 27.90 -18.97
CA THR A 165 -27.05 28.53 -20.25
C THR A 165 -27.96 28.01 -21.38
N ILE A 166 -28.20 26.69 -21.44
CA ILE A 166 -29.17 26.10 -22.39
C ILE A 166 -30.54 26.72 -22.21
N GLY A 167 -31.03 26.89 -20.97
CA GLY A 167 -32.33 27.54 -20.71
C GLY A 167 -32.38 29.01 -21.19
N LEU A 168 -31.31 29.77 -21.01
CA LEU A 168 -31.20 31.12 -21.54
C LEU A 168 -31.19 31.16 -23.07
N LEU A 169 -30.42 30.31 -23.71
CA LEU A 169 -30.34 30.21 -25.16
C LEU A 169 -31.68 29.77 -25.79
N GLN A 170 -32.38 28.80 -25.17
CA GLN A 170 -33.71 28.39 -25.60
C GLN A 170 -34.72 29.55 -25.54
N SER A 171 -34.76 30.29 -24.43
CA SER A 171 -35.61 31.49 -24.28
C SER A 171 -35.28 32.55 -25.30
N ASN A 172 -33.98 32.76 -25.61
CA ASN A 172 -33.55 33.70 -26.63
C ASN A 172 -33.94 33.25 -28.04
N LEU A 173 -33.79 31.97 -28.35
CA LEU A 173 -34.19 31.39 -29.64
C LEU A 173 -35.70 31.59 -29.91
N GLU A 174 -36.55 31.35 -28.89
CA GLU A 174 -38.01 31.63 -29.00
C GLU A 174 -38.31 33.08 -29.29
N LYS A 175 -37.62 34.03 -28.66
CA LYS A 175 -37.77 35.46 -28.91
C LYS A 175 -37.35 35.81 -30.35
N VAL A 176 -36.17 35.35 -30.77
CA VAL A 176 -35.67 35.61 -32.14
C VAL A 176 -36.58 35.02 -33.21
N ARG A 177 -37.09 33.78 -32.99
CA ARG A 177 -38.08 33.16 -33.90
C ARG A 177 -39.39 33.96 -33.93
N SER A 178 -39.82 34.59 -32.84
CA SER A 178 -40.97 35.51 -32.84
C SER A 178 -40.68 36.79 -33.61
N TYR A 179 -39.49 37.40 -33.49
CA TYR A 179 -39.08 38.54 -34.26
C TYR A 179 -38.97 38.25 -35.75
N LEU A 180 -38.46 37.06 -36.12
CA LEU A 180 -38.41 36.58 -37.50
C LEU A 180 -39.81 36.48 -38.12
N ARG A 181 -40.78 35.90 -37.42
CA ARG A 181 -42.20 35.84 -37.87
C ARG A 181 -42.83 37.20 -38.11
N ASN A 182 -42.38 38.21 -37.33
CA ASN A 182 -42.86 39.61 -37.46
C ASN A 182 -42.01 40.45 -38.43
N GLY A 183 -41.04 39.86 -39.12
CA GLY A 183 -40.19 40.55 -40.10
C GLY A 183 -39.16 41.48 -39.48
N VAL A 184 -38.86 41.37 -38.18
CA VAL A 184 -37.91 42.22 -37.42
C VAL A 184 -36.52 41.61 -37.29
N ALA A 185 -36.39 40.29 -37.44
CA ALA A 185 -35.11 39.54 -37.43
C ALA A 185 -34.90 38.81 -38.72
N MET A 186 -33.66 38.40 -39.00
CA MET A 186 -33.27 37.58 -40.15
C MET A 186 -33.22 36.07 -39.79
N GLN A 187 -33.31 35.20 -40.78
CA GLN A 187 -33.12 33.75 -40.57
C GLN A 187 -31.74 33.44 -39.97
N SER A 188 -30.71 34.13 -40.42
CA SER A 188 -29.35 34.02 -39.90
C SER A 188 -29.25 34.24 -38.37
N ASP A 189 -30.12 35.14 -37.82
CA ASP A 189 -30.12 35.40 -36.40
C ASP A 189 -30.66 34.19 -35.61
N ALA A 190 -31.69 33.53 -36.11
CA ALA A 190 -32.22 32.29 -35.54
C ALA A 190 -31.23 31.13 -35.65
N ASP A 191 -30.62 30.99 -36.85
CA ASP A 191 -29.63 29.95 -37.11
C ASP A 191 -28.37 30.09 -36.23
N ALA A 192 -27.94 31.33 -35.95
CA ALA A 192 -26.80 31.59 -35.05
C ALA A 192 -27.10 31.14 -33.61
N VAL A 193 -28.30 31.46 -33.09
CA VAL A 193 -28.72 31.05 -31.73
C VAL A 193 -28.89 29.53 -31.67
N GLU A 194 -29.43 28.90 -32.72
CA GLU A 194 -29.62 27.45 -32.78
C GLU A 194 -28.28 26.71 -32.87
N ALA A 195 -27.31 27.22 -33.63
CA ALA A 195 -25.97 26.66 -33.69
C ALA A 195 -25.27 26.72 -32.33
N GLU A 196 -25.36 27.84 -31.62
CA GLU A 196 -24.79 27.97 -30.27
C GLU A 196 -25.47 27.02 -29.26
N LEU A 197 -26.80 26.90 -29.32
CA LEU A 197 -27.54 25.96 -28.50
C LEU A 197 -27.09 24.51 -28.71
N LEU A 198 -26.86 24.10 -29.97
CA LEU A 198 -26.34 22.77 -30.30
C LEU A 198 -24.91 22.56 -29.76
N ALA A 199 -24.05 23.58 -29.87
CA ALA A 199 -22.68 23.52 -29.35
C ALA A 199 -22.67 23.33 -27.83
N VAL A 200 -23.51 24.08 -27.10
CA VAL A 200 -23.63 23.97 -25.63
C VAL A 200 -24.25 22.63 -25.21
N ASN A 201 -25.18 22.06 -25.99
CA ASN A 201 -25.71 20.71 -25.77
C ASN A 201 -24.64 19.61 -25.95
N GLN A 202 -23.75 19.75 -26.96
CA GLN A 202 -22.60 18.84 -27.09
C GLN A 202 -21.68 18.91 -25.88
N GLN A 203 -21.42 20.10 -25.36
CA GLN A 203 -20.61 20.29 -24.15
C GLN A 203 -21.28 19.67 -22.90
N LEU A 204 -22.61 19.76 -22.79
CA LEU A 204 -23.39 19.06 -21.75
C LEU A 204 -23.18 17.56 -21.83
N THR A 205 -23.39 16.97 -23.02
CA THR A 205 -23.23 15.52 -23.26
C THR A 205 -21.81 15.05 -22.92
N GLN A 206 -20.79 15.81 -23.28
CA GLN A 206 -19.40 15.49 -22.92
C GLN A 206 -19.19 15.49 -21.40
N SER A 207 -19.70 16.51 -20.70
CA SER A 207 -19.55 16.64 -19.25
C SER A 207 -20.30 15.52 -18.51
N GLU A 208 -21.51 15.17 -18.95
CA GLU A 208 -22.30 14.07 -18.40
C GLU A 208 -21.58 12.71 -18.59
N SER A 209 -21.09 12.43 -19.80
CA SER A 209 -20.34 11.19 -20.07
C SER A 209 -19.06 11.07 -19.22
N MET A 210 -18.35 12.17 -19.02
CA MET A 210 -17.15 12.20 -18.19
C MET A 210 -17.48 11.98 -16.72
N ARG A 211 -18.53 12.65 -16.21
CA ARG A 211 -19.03 12.45 -14.85
C ARG A 211 -19.40 11.00 -14.58
N ASP A 212 -20.14 10.37 -15.50
CA ASP A 212 -20.59 8.99 -15.36
C ASP A 212 -19.39 8.02 -15.41
N SER A 213 -18.37 8.33 -16.20
CA SER A 213 -17.11 7.57 -16.19
C SER A 213 -16.40 7.68 -14.82
N TYR A 214 -16.30 8.88 -14.27
CA TYR A 214 -15.67 9.06 -12.94
C TYR A 214 -16.49 8.40 -11.83
N ARG A 215 -17.84 8.44 -11.91
CA ARG A 215 -18.70 7.72 -10.96
C ARG A 215 -18.48 6.22 -11.01
N ARG A 216 -18.40 5.63 -12.22
CA ARG A 216 -18.07 4.20 -12.37
C ARG A 216 -16.69 3.86 -11.83
N MET A 217 -15.69 4.71 -12.07
CA MET A 217 -14.34 4.50 -11.51
C MET A 217 -14.36 4.58 -9.98
N LEU A 218 -15.06 5.55 -9.40
CA LEU A 218 -15.26 5.63 -7.95
C LEU A 218 -15.96 4.38 -7.42
N GLY A 219 -17.00 3.88 -8.12
CA GLY A 219 -17.72 2.65 -7.79
C GLY A 219 -16.82 1.42 -7.71
N VAL A 220 -15.82 1.31 -8.61
CA VAL A 220 -14.81 0.23 -8.55
C VAL A 220 -13.99 0.32 -7.27
N PHE A 221 -13.60 1.54 -6.83
CA PHE A 221 -12.85 1.71 -5.58
C PHE A 221 -13.67 1.39 -4.35
N ILE A 222 -14.91 1.90 -4.28
CA ILE A 222 -15.77 1.73 -3.09
C ILE A 222 -16.55 0.40 -3.06
N GLY A 223 -16.42 -0.42 -4.12
CA GLY A 223 -17.04 -1.76 -4.20
C GLY A 223 -18.56 -1.75 -4.41
N ARG A 224 -19.15 -0.61 -4.76
CA ARG A 224 -20.58 -0.47 -5.07
C ARG A 224 -20.83 0.64 -6.09
N ASP A 225 -21.95 0.57 -6.79
CA ASP A 225 -22.31 1.63 -7.74
C ASP A 225 -22.86 2.86 -6.98
N PRO A 226 -22.22 4.03 -7.11
CA PRO A 226 -22.70 5.28 -6.53
C PRO A 226 -23.78 5.97 -7.39
N GLU A 227 -24.39 5.26 -8.37
CA GLU A 227 -25.42 5.82 -9.23
C GLU A 227 -26.64 6.26 -8.40
N GLY A 228 -27.12 7.49 -8.63
CA GLY A 228 -28.21 8.09 -7.86
C GLY A 228 -27.81 8.71 -6.52
N GLU A 229 -26.60 8.50 -6.02
CA GLU A 229 -26.13 9.15 -4.80
C GLU A 229 -25.58 10.55 -5.09
N ARG A 230 -25.90 11.51 -4.22
CA ARG A 230 -25.36 12.86 -4.31
C ARG A 230 -24.08 12.97 -3.50
N LEU A 231 -22.99 13.40 -4.15
CA LEU A 231 -21.76 13.73 -3.44
C LEU A 231 -21.96 15.04 -2.66
N VAL A 232 -21.52 15.05 -1.41
CA VAL A 232 -21.60 16.20 -0.52
C VAL A 232 -20.33 17.05 -0.68
N LYS A 233 -20.46 18.35 -0.93
CA LYS A 233 -19.30 19.24 -0.89
C LYS A 233 -18.74 19.24 0.53
N PRO A 234 -17.45 18.89 0.72
CA PRO A 234 -16.84 18.93 2.04
C PRO A 234 -16.58 20.36 2.51
N ASP A 235 -16.30 20.53 3.80
CA ASP A 235 -16.07 21.86 4.40
C ASP A 235 -14.76 22.49 3.93
N MET A 236 -14.79 23.81 3.66
CA MET A 236 -13.63 24.64 3.29
C MET A 236 -12.75 25.02 4.49
N VAL A 237 -12.51 24.09 5.41
CA VAL A 237 -11.67 24.35 6.59
C VAL A 237 -10.23 24.00 6.26
N SER A 238 -9.36 25.00 6.20
CA SER A 238 -7.93 24.76 6.06
C SER A 238 -7.38 24.09 7.31
N PRO A 239 -6.45 23.11 7.15
CA PRO A 239 -5.79 22.49 8.27
C PRO A 239 -4.97 23.51 9.06
N ALA A 240 -4.79 23.27 10.36
CA ALA A 240 -3.84 24.03 11.16
C ALA A 240 -2.40 23.68 10.74
N ALA A 241 -1.47 24.62 10.92
CA ALA A 241 -0.06 24.35 10.71
C ALA A 241 0.37 23.24 11.69
N ALA A 242 0.75 22.07 11.17
CA ALA A 242 1.19 20.92 11.95
C ALA A 242 2.38 20.26 11.26
N GLU A 243 3.17 19.52 12.03
CA GLU A 243 4.16 18.64 11.46
C GLU A 243 3.48 17.47 10.72
N PRO A 244 4.06 16.99 9.60
CA PRO A 244 3.45 15.92 8.84
C PRO A 244 3.40 14.62 9.64
N ALA A 245 2.22 13.99 9.70
CA ALA A 245 1.98 12.70 10.35
C ALA A 245 1.82 11.57 9.32
N ARG A 246 2.55 11.64 8.21
CA ARG A 246 2.48 10.74 7.06
C ARG A 246 2.91 9.31 7.44
N PRO A 247 2.23 8.26 6.91
CA PRO A 247 2.56 6.86 7.19
C PRO A 247 3.97 6.46 6.73
N GLU A 248 4.56 7.17 5.77
CA GLU A 248 5.94 6.98 5.33
C GLU A 248 6.95 7.15 6.47
N LEU A 249 6.68 8.02 7.45
CA LEU A 249 7.56 8.21 8.61
C LEU A 249 7.62 6.95 9.47
N ALA A 250 6.48 6.32 9.71
CA ALA A 250 6.43 5.05 10.43
C ALA A 250 7.09 3.88 9.64
N LEU A 251 7.07 3.95 8.31
CA LEU A 251 7.79 2.99 7.47
C LEU A 251 9.32 3.16 7.61
N PHE A 252 9.85 4.40 7.66
CA PHE A 252 11.28 4.62 7.90
C PHE A 252 11.69 4.10 9.28
N ASP A 253 10.88 4.33 10.32
CA ASP A 253 11.15 3.80 11.66
C ASP A 253 11.18 2.27 11.67
N ALA A 254 10.23 1.61 11.01
CA ALA A 254 10.20 0.14 10.89
C ALA A 254 11.43 -0.41 10.13
N ARG A 255 11.93 0.29 9.11
CA ARG A 255 13.17 -0.07 8.41
C ARG A 255 14.39 0.02 9.31
N ILE A 256 14.49 1.05 10.15
CA ILE A 256 15.57 1.20 11.13
C ILE A 256 15.50 0.07 12.18
N ASP A 257 14.30 -0.29 12.62
CA ASP A 257 14.09 -1.38 13.56
C ASP A 257 14.50 -2.74 12.99
N LYS A 258 14.20 -3.02 11.70
CA LYS A 258 14.67 -4.21 11.02
C LYS A 258 16.19 -4.28 10.96
N LEU A 259 16.85 -3.19 10.59
CA LEU A 259 18.31 -3.11 10.59
C LEU A 259 18.90 -3.32 12.00
N SER A 260 18.21 -2.83 13.04
CA SER A 260 18.58 -3.04 14.44
C SER A 260 18.44 -4.51 14.88
N ALA A 261 17.42 -5.21 14.37
CA ALA A 261 17.27 -6.65 14.57
C ALA A 261 18.37 -7.44 13.87
N GLN A 262 18.76 -7.05 12.65
CA GLN A 262 19.88 -7.66 11.90
C GLN A 262 21.22 -7.47 12.63
N GLU A 263 21.46 -6.32 13.29
CA GLU A 263 22.67 -6.15 14.13
C GLU A 263 22.74 -7.19 15.26
N ARG A 264 21.60 -7.55 15.87
CA ARG A 264 21.56 -8.58 16.90
C ARG A 264 21.95 -9.94 16.36
N LEU A 265 21.52 -10.26 15.12
CA LEU A 265 21.91 -11.50 14.44
C LEU A 265 23.41 -11.53 14.18
N VAL A 266 24.01 -10.44 13.66
CA VAL A 266 25.47 -10.34 13.47
C VAL A 266 26.21 -10.53 14.81
N LYS A 267 25.71 -9.94 15.91
CA LYS A 267 26.29 -10.10 17.24
C LYS A 267 26.16 -11.54 17.77
N SER A 268 25.09 -12.25 17.42
CA SER A 268 24.86 -13.64 17.86
C SER A 268 25.75 -14.63 17.13
N SER A 269 26.14 -14.35 15.88
CA SER A 269 26.95 -15.27 15.05
C SER A 269 28.34 -15.56 15.61
N THR A 270 28.86 -14.66 16.48
CA THR A 270 30.18 -14.79 17.13
C THR A 270 30.11 -15.33 18.56
N ARG A 271 28.93 -15.79 19.00
CA ARG A 271 28.76 -16.42 20.33
C ARG A 271 28.92 -17.94 20.22
N PRO A 272 29.35 -18.61 21.29
CA PRO A 272 29.39 -20.07 21.33
C PRO A 272 27.97 -20.65 21.23
N ARG A 273 27.88 -21.91 20.76
CA ARG A 273 26.63 -22.67 20.68
C ARG A 273 26.82 -23.98 21.41
N PHE A 274 25.82 -24.43 22.12
CA PHE A 274 25.82 -25.67 22.88
C PHE A 274 24.68 -26.56 22.41
N GLY A 275 24.98 -27.83 22.25
CA GLY A 275 24.01 -28.86 21.88
C GLY A 275 24.33 -30.20 22.51
N LEU A 276 23.30 -31.03 22.58
CA LEU A 276 23.41 -32.47 22.86
C LEU A 276 23.44 -33.23 21.54
N PHE A 277 24.15 -34.33 21.54
CA PHE A 277 24.07 -35.28 20.44
C PHE A 277 24.07 -36.73 20.97
N ALA A 278 23.38 -37.58 20.26
CA ALA A 278 23.45 -39.01 20.44
C ALA A 278 23.52 -39.67 19.05
N GLN A 279 24.44 -40.60 18.89
CA GLN A 279 24.63 -41.34 17.64
C GLN A 279 24.52 -42.84 17.93
N GLY A 280 23.71 -43.52 17.14
CA GLY A 280 23.68 -44.97 17.10
C GLY A 280 24.02 -45.40 15.67
N TYR A 281 24.97 -46.33 15.50
CA TYR A 281 25.25 -46.86 14.18
C TYR A 281 25.50 -48.35 14.19
N TYR A 282 25.14 -48.96 13.09
CA TYR A 282 25.45 -50.34 12.74
C TYR A 282 26.40 -50.35 11.57
N GLY A 283 27.59 -50.99 11.73
CA GLY A 283 28.59 -50.95 10.69
C GLY A 283 29.95 -51.50 11.13
N TYR A 284 30.90 -51.34 10.20
CA TYR A 284 32.30 -51.70 10.37
C TYR A 284 33.18 -50.52 9.89
N PRO A 285 34.22 -50.13 10.67
CA PRO A 285 34.56 -50.58 12.00
C PRO A 285 33.59 -50.09 13.07
N GLY A 286 33.53 -50.81 14.19
CA GLY A 286 32.86 -50.38 15.41
C GLY A 286 33.68 -49.39 16.23
N LEU A 287 33.18 -48.97 17.41
CA LEU A 287 33.90 -48.14 18.38
C LEU A 287 35.04 -48.93 19.08
N ASP A 288 34.88 -50.27 19.18
CA ASP A 288 35.95 -51.17 19.60
C ASP A 288 36.85 -51.47 18.41
N TYR A 289 37.93 -50.67 18.27
CA TYR A 289 38.87 -50.82 17.17
C TYR A 289 39.68 -52.11 17.28
N PHE A 290 39.97 -52.63 18.50
CA PHE A 290 40.69 -53.90 18.66
C PHE A 290 39.85 -55.09 18.18
N ARG A 291 38.59 -55.11 18.52
CA ARG A 291 37.65 -56.10 17.99
C ARG A 291 37.54 -56.01 16.46
N SER A 292 37.47 -54.77 15.93
CA SER A 292 37.38 -54.55 14.49
C SER A 292 38.63 -54.93 13.73
N MET A 293 39.82 -54.99 14.39
CA MET A 293 41.07 -55.49 13.82
C MET A 293 41.15 -57.03 13.82
N THR A 294 40.42 -57.70 14.73
CA THR A 294 40.43 -59.16 14.87
C THR A 294 39.30 -59.83 14.12
N SER A 295 38.18 -59.13 13.92
CA SER A 295 37.07 -59.63 13.13
C SER A 295 36.47 -58.49 12.30
N ALA A 296 36.09 -58.78 11.04
CA ALA A 296 35.45 -57.83 10.15
C ALA A 296 33.91 -57.78 10.34
N ASP A 297 33.44 -58.15 11.52
CA ASP A 297 32.01 -58.21 11.82
C ASP A 297 31.41 -56.82 12.00
N TRP A 298 30.21 -56.66 11.52
CA TRP A 298 29.42 -55.50 11.79
C TRP A 298 28.95 -55.48 13.25
N SER A 299 29.01 -54.29 13.88
CA SER A 299 28.68 -54.13 15.30
C SER A 299 27.72 -52.98 15.51
N TRP A 300 26.92 -53.06 16.58
CA TRP A 300 26.13 -51.95 17.09
C TRP A 300 26.99 -51.06 17.97
N ASN A 301 26.92 -49.78 17.72
CA ASN A 301 27.70 -48.79 18.45
C ASN A 301 26.81 -47.62 18.82
N ALA A 302 27.01 -47.00 19.99
CA ALA A 302 26.30 -45.84 20.44
C ALA A 302 27.25 -44.85 21.11
N MET A 303 27.00 -43.57 20.91
CA MET A 303 27.74 -42.48 21.53
C MET A 303 26.76 -41.35 21.89
N VAL A 304 26.93 -40.77 23.06
CA VAL A 304 26.17 -39.62 23.54
C VAL A 304 27.14 -38.59 24.10
N GLY A 305 26.85 -37.34 23.86
CA GLY A 305 27.76 -36.27 24.35
C GLY A 305 27.18 -34.89 24.25
N VAL A 306 27.95 -33.91 24.75
CA VAL A 306 27.71 -32.47 24.64
C VAL A 306 28.68 -31.93 23.60
N LYS A 307 28.17 -31.06 22.71
CA LYS A 307 28.98 -30.41 21.69
C LYS A 307 28.93 -28.88 21.91
N MET A 308 30.11 -28.27 22.03
CA MET A 308 30.25 -26.84 21.94
C MET A 308 30.87 -26.47 20.58
N SER A 309 30.30 -25.51 19.88
CA SER A 309 30.87 -24.93 18.67
C SER A 309 31.01 -23.44 18.81
N TRP A 310 32.18 -22.91 18.49
CA TRP A 310 32.46 -21.48 18.54
C TRP A 310 33.26 -21.06 17.30
N ASN A 311 32.66 -20.17 16.50
CA ASN A 311 33.29 -19.70 15.27
C ASN A 311 34.05 -18.39 15.51
N PHE A 312 35.35 -18.50 15.64
CA PHE A 312 36.23 -17.32 15.79
C PHE A 312 36.42 -16.55 14.49
N GLY A 313 36.30 -17.17 13.32
CA GLY A 313 36.38 -16.52 12.02
C GLY A 313 35.35 -15.43 11.80
N GLY A 314 34.19 -15.55 12.46
CA GLY A 314 33.15 -14.53 12.44
C GLY A 314 33.60 -13.15 12.99
N TYR A 315 34.61 -13.12 13.87
CA TYR A 315 35.14 -11.86 14.40
C TYR A 315 35.87 -11.03 13.35
N TYR A 316 36.44 -11.64 12.29
CA TYR A 316 37.14 -10.94 11.25
C TYR A 316 36.25 -9.99 10.45
N THR A 317 35.00 -10.41 10.22
CA THR A 317 34.01 -9.66 9.40
C THR A 317 33.01 -8.88 10.24
N ARG A 318 32.85 -9.20 11.53
CA ARG A 318 31.82 -8.63 12.42
C ARG A 318 31.81 -7.11 12.43
N LYS A 319 32.99 -6.46 12.55
CA LYS A 319 33.11 -5.00 12.59
C LYS A 319 32.59 -4.38 11.30
N ASN A 320 33.00 -4.92 10.16
CA ASN A 320 32.57 -4.43 8.85
C ASN A 320 31.07 -4.66 8.62
N SER A 321 30.54 -5.84 8.99
CA SER A 321 29.10 -6.12 8.91
C SER A 321 28.27 -5.17 9.76
N LEU A 322 28.72 -4.85 10.99
CA LEU A 322 28.03 -3.87 11.83
C LEU A 322 28.16 -2.45 11.26
N ASN A 323 29.28 -2.07 10.67
CA ASN A 323 29.43 -0.78 10.00
C ASN A 323 28.52 -0.68 8.76
N GLN A 324 28.42 -1.76 7.96
CA GLN A 324 27.47 -1.80 6.82
C GLN A 324 26.03 -1.56 7.28
N LEU A 325 25.59 -2.19 8.38
CA LEU A 325 24.24 -1.96 8.93
C LEU A 325 24.07 -0.55 9.48
N ARG A 326 25.12 0.04 10.07
CA ARG A 326 25.11 1.45 10.48
C ARG A 326 24.94 2.38 9.28
N THR A 327 25.75 2.21 8.25
CA THR A 327 25.64 2.99 7.01
C THR A 327 24.26 2.81 6.35
N ALA A 328 23.70 1.59 6.38
CA ALA A 328 22.33 1.35 5.89
C ALA A 328 21.28 2.13 6.71
N LYS A 329 21.43 2.26 8.04
CA LYS A 329 20.56 3.12 8.86
C LYS A 329 20.69 4.59 8.49
N GLU A 330 21.93 5.08 8.37
CA GLU A 330 22.21 6.45 7.93
C GLU A 330 21.58 6.73 6.55
N GLN A 331 21.59 5.77 5.63
CA GLN A 331 20.90 5.88 4.35
C GLN A 331 19.37 6.01 4.51
N VAL A 332 18.77 5.26 5.43
CA VAL A 332 17.32 5.39 5.72
C VAL A 332 17.02 6.74 6.35
N GLU A 333 17.86 7.25 7.23
CA GLU A 333 17.73 8.59 7.82
C GLU A 333 17.81 9.69 6.74
N VAL A 334 18.77 9.58 5.79
CA VAL A 334 18.83 10.50 4.65
C VAL A 334 17.58 10.42 3.78
N GLN A 335 17.02 9.22 3.53
CA GLN A 335 15.76 9.07 2.80
C GLN A 335 14.60 9.75 3.53
N ARG A 336 14.55 9.63 4.85
CA ARG A 336 13.57 10.35 5.70
C ARG A 336 13.72 11.87 5.59
N ASP A 337 14.95 12.37 5.63
CA ASP A 337 15.23 13.81 5.49
C ASP A 337 14.81 14.34 4.12
N ILE A 338 15.10 13.59 3.04
CA ILE A 338 14.65 13.91 1.68
C ILE A 338 13.12 13.94 1.62
N PHE A 339 12.45 12.95 2.23
CA PHE A 339 10.99 12.91 2.29
C PHE A 339 10.42 14.14 3.01
N LEU A 340 10.95 14.49 4.17
CA LEU A 340 10.52 15.67 4.94
C LEU A 340 10.80 16.98 4.19
N PHE A 341 11.92 17.05 3.48
CA PHE A 341 12.24 18.21 2.65
C PHE A 341 11.21 18.38 1.51
N ASN A 342 10.91 17.31 0.78
CA ASN A 342 9.92 17.33 -0.30
C ASN A 342 8.52 17.64 0.24
N ASN A 343 8.12 17.04 1.35
CA ASN A 343 6.83 17.33 1.99
C ASN A 343 6.69 18.80 2.40
N ARG A 344 7.78 19.42 2.84
CA ARG A 344 7.80 20.86 3.13
C ARG A 344 7.64 21.72 1.87
N LEU A 345 8.24 21.31 0.75
CA LEU A 345 8.05 21.98 -0.54
C LEU A 345 6.59 21.87 -0.99
N GLU A 346 6.01 20.66 -0.98
CA GLU A 346 4.60 20.42 -1.32
C GLU A 346 3.66 21.25 -0.43
N THR A 347 3.87 21.23 0.89
CA THR A 347 3.08 22.05 1.83
C THR A 347 3.18 23.55 1.52
N THR A 348 4.35 24.03 1.10
CA THR A 348 4.55 25.45 0.74
C THR A 348 3.81 25.78 -0.55
N GLU A 349 3.88 24.90 -1.55
CA GLU A 349 3.17 25.04 -2.83
C GLU A 349 1.65 25.03 -2.61
N ASP A 350 1.12 24.04 -1.87
CA ASP A 350 -0.30 23.91 -1.54
C ASP A 350 -0.84 25.18 -0.84
N ASN A 351 -0.11 25.71 0.14
CA ASN A 351 -0.50 26.94 0.83
C ASN A 351 -0.51 28.15 -0.12
N GLY A 352 0.46 28.25 -1.03
CA GLY A 352 0.52 29.27 -2.06
C GLY A 352 -0.68 29.19 -3.01
N GLU A 353 -1.02 27.98 -3.44
CA GLU A 353 -2.16 27.73 -4.33
C GLU A 353 -3.50 28.06 -3.66
N ILE A 354 -3.69 27.64 -2.41
CA ILE A 354 -4.88 27.99 -1.61
C ILE A 354 -5.04 29.51 -1.49
N ALA A 355 -3.94 30.23 -1.20
CA ALA A 355 -3.97 31.67 -1.09
C ALA A 355 -4.34 32.34 -2.44
N ARG A 356 -3.77 31.85 -3.54
CA ARG A 356 -4.08 32.32 -4.91
C ARG A 356 -5.56 32.08 -5.26
N LEU A 357 -6.05 30.87 -5.01
CA LEU A 357 -7.43 30.49 -5.33
C LEU A 357 -8.46 31.26 -4.51
N ARG A 358 -8.20 31.52 -3.23
CA ARG A 358 -9.08 32.37 -2.38
C ARG A 358 -9.20 33.76 -2.93
N LYS A 359 -8.08 34.40 -3.31
CA LYS A 359 -8.09 35.72 -3.89
C LYS A 359 -8.84 35.74 -5.22
N ALA A 360 -8.54 34.78 -6.09
CA ALA A 360 -9.20 34.69 -7.40
C ALA A 360 -10.72 34.47 -7.27
N LEU A 361 -11.16 33.62 -6.32
CA LEU A 361 -12.59 33.37 -6.08
C LEU A 361 -13.35 34.65 -5.65
N ALA A 362 -12.73 35.48 -4.81
CA ALA A 362 -13.32 36.79 -4.42
C ALA A 362 -13.46 37.73 -5.62
N ASP A 363 -12.50 37.73 -6.55
CA ASP A 363 -12.60 38.50 -7.79
C ASP A 363 -13.66 37.91 -8.74
N ASP A 364 -13.78 36.60 -8.85
CA ASP A 364 -14.79 35.93 -9.69
C ASP A 364 -16.21 36.23 -9.25
N ASP A 365 -16.50 36.26 -7.94
CA ASP A 365 -17.82 36.63 -7.44
C ASP A 365 -18.23 38.05 -7.96
N ARG A 366 -17.28 38.98 -8.01
CA ARG A 366 -17.49 40.33 -8.53
C ARG A 366 -17.63 40.33 -10.06
N ILE A 367 -16.82 39.55 -10.76
CA ILE A 367 -16.86 39.43 -12.25
C ILE A 367 -18.24 38.88 -12.68
N VAL A 368 -18.72 37.80 -12.07
CA VAL A 368 -20.04 37.23 -12.36
C VAL A 368 -21.16 38.23 -12.15
N ALA A 369 -21.14 38.98 -11.02
CA ALA A 369 -22.15 39.99 -10.76
C ALA A 369 -22.13 41.13 -11.78
N LEU A 370 -20.95 41.53 -12.26
CA LEU A 370 -20.80 42.56 -13.31
C LEU A 370 -21.28 42.03 -14.67
N ARG A 371 -20.88 40.82 -15.07
CA ARG A 371 -21.28 40.19 -16.34
C ARG A 371 -22.80 39.98 -16.42
N ARG A 372 -23.44 39.57 -15.33
CA ARG A 372 -24.90 39.45 -15.24
C ARG A 372 -25.59 40.77 -15.50
N ARG A 373 -25.15 41.88 -14.86
CA ARG A 373 -25.71 43.20 -15.11
C ARG A 373 -25.55 43.67 -16.57
N VAL A 374 -24.40 43.35 -17.19
CA VAL A 374 -24.16 43.71 -18.58
C VAL A 374 -25.09 42.90 -19.51
N ARG A 375 -25.31 41.62 -19.27
CA ARG A 375 -26.26 40.79 -20.03
C ARG A 375 -27.69 41.31 -19.89
N GLU A 376 -28.15 41.64 -18.65
CA GLU A 376 -29.48 42.15 -18.40
C GLU A 376 -29.71 43.49 -19.12
N ALA A 377 -28.68 44.36 -19.13
CA ALA A 377 -28.73 45.60 -19.91
C ALA A 377 -28.80 45.36 -21.40
N ALA A 378 -28.04 44.36 -21.92
CA ALA A 378 -28.06 43.96 -23.33
C ALA A 378 -29.44 43.38 -23.72
N GLU A 379 -30.07 42.59 -22.88
CA GLU A 379 -31.45 42.10 -23.12
C GLU A 379 -32.44 43.28 -23.27
N SER A 380 -32.33 44.29 -22.43
CA SER A 380 -33.18 45.48 -22.53
C SER A 380 -32.92 46.27 -23.81
N ARG A 381 -31.63 46.39 -24.25
CA ARG A 381 -31.26 47.07 -25.50
C ARG A 381 -31.76 46.32 -26.72
N LEU A 382 -31.66 44.98 -26.74
CA LEU A 382 -32.21 44.15 -27.83
C LEU A 382 -33.73 44.33 -27.96
N ARG A 383 -34.48 44.34 -26.82
CA ARG A 383 -35.92 44.58 -26.83
C ARG A 383 -36.30 45.92 -27.43
N ASN A 384 -35.43 46.94 -27.32
CA ASN A 384 -35.63 48.26 -27.86
C ASN A 384 -34.99 48.45 -29.26
N GLY A 385 -34.48 47.42 -29.88
CA GLY A 385 -33.87 47.47 -31.20
C GLY A 385 -32.54 48.20 -31.30
N VAL A 386 -31.82 48.39 -30.18
CA VAL A 386 -30.56 49.15 -30.10
C VAL A 386 -29.33 48.31 -30.40
N ILE A 387 -29.41 47.00 -30.16
CA ILE A 387 -28.36 46.01 -30.46
C ILE A 387 -28.96 44.82 -31.22
N ASP A 388 -28.12 44.05 -31.85
CA ASP A 388 -28.54 42.82 -32.55
C ASP A 388 -28.47 41.58 -31.65
N THR A 389 -28.91 40.42 -32.22
CA THR A 389 -28.93 39.12 -31.54
C THR A 389 -27.54 38.62 -31.21
N ASN A 390 -26.56 38.87 -32.09
CA ASN A 390 -25.18 38.41 -31.89
C ASN A 390 -24.52 39.15 -30.73
N ASP A 391 -24.80 40.46 -30.55
CA ASP A 391 -24.33 41.21 -29.41
C ASP A 391 -24.83 40.60 -28.07
N LEU A 392 -26.13 40.23 -28.03
CA LEU A 392 -26.69 39.60 -26.85
C LEU A 392 -26.09 38.20 -26.61
N LEU A 393 -25.92 37.37 -27.66
CA LEU A 393 -25.26 36.06 -27.55
C LEU A 393 -23.87 36.20 -26.96
N GLY A 394 -23.07 37.15 -27.45
CA GLY A 394 -21.76 37.43 -26.86
C GLY A 394 -21.82 37.72 -25.35
N LYS A 395 -22.83 38.46 -24.87
CA LYS A 395 -22.98 38.78 -23.43
C LYS A 395 -23.45 37.56 -22.59
N ILE A 396 -24.28 36.70 -23.18
CA ILE A 396 -24.67 35.42 -22.56
C ILE A 396 -23.45 34.50 -22.40
N THR A 397 -22.64 34.36 -23.45
CA THR A 397 -21.43 33.51 -23.43
C THR A 397 -20.38 34.07 -22.46
N GLU A 398 -20.22 35.42 -22.38
CA GLU A 398 -19.32 36.06 -21.41
C GLU A 398 -19.76 35.83 -19.94
N GLU A 399 -21.07 35.87 -19.62
CA GLU A 399 -21.58 35.54 -18.29
C GLU A 399 -21.41 34.07 -17.95
N ASP A 400 -21.74 33.17 -18.90
CA ASP A 400 -21.58 31.73 -18.72
C ASP A 400 -20.13 31.34 -18.44
N ALA A 401 -19.20 31.88 -19.22
CA ALA A 401 -17.76 31.64 -19.02
C ALA A 401 -17.31 32.10 -17.62
N ALA A 402 -17.77 33.28 -17.17
CA ALA A 402 -17.44 33.77 -15.84
C ALA A 402 -18.05 32.91 -14.71
N ALA A 403 -19.31 32.49 -14.86
CA ALA A 403 -19.99 31.68 -13.85
C ALA A 403 -19.37 30.26 -13.78
N THR A 404 -19.03 29.67 -14.93
CA THR A 404 -18.35 28.36 -15.02
C THR A 404 -16.95 28.44 -14.38
N ALA A 405 -16.18 29.49 -14.67
CA ALA A 405 -14.85 29.69 -14.07
C ALA A 405 -14.94 29.84 -12.55
N ARG A 406 -15.92 30.59 -12.03
CA ARG A 406 -16.16 30.78 -10.59
C ARG A 406 -16.49 29.44 -9.91
N SER A 407 -17.41 28.64 -10.47
CA SER A 407 -17.80 27.34 -9.91
C SER A 407 -16.64 26.35 -9.94
N ALA A 408 -15.88 26.33 -11.03
CA ALA A 408 -14.67 25.49 -11.13
C ALA A 408 -13.66 25.84 -10.04
N ARG A 409 -13.40 27.15 -9.84
CA ARG A 409 -12.43 27.62 -8.85
C ARG A 409 -12.82 27.34 -7.40
N GLU A 410 -14.13 27.34 -7.11
CA GLU A 410 -14.64 26.89 -5.80
C GLU A 410 -14.25 25.42 -5.51
N ILE A 411 -14.43 24.55 -6.49
CA ILE A 411 -14.05 23.13 -6.34
C ILE A 411 -12.54 22.94 -6.34
N GLU A 412 -11.80 23.71 -7.15
CA GLU A 412 -10.33 23.72 -7.13
C GLU A 412 -9.79 24.14 -5.76
N LEU A 413 -10.38 25.16 -5.13
CA LEU A 413 -10.01 25.57 -3.78
C LEU A 413 -10.29 24.47 -2.74
N LEU A 414 -11.46 23.83 -2.83
CA LEU A 414 -11.78 22.67 -1.97
C LEU A 414 -10.75 21.56 -2.16
N LYS A 415 -10.45 21.19 -3.41
CA LYS A 415 -9.45 20.18 -3.74
C LYS A 415 -8.08 20.54 -3.16
N ALA A 416 -7.60 21.77 -3.37
CA ALA A 416 -6.30 22.22 -2.85
C ALA A 416 -6.24 22.16 -1.31
N ILE A 417 -7.32 22.48 -0.60
CA ILE A 417 -7.40 22.34 0.86
C ILE A 417 -7.27 20.88 1.28
N TYR A 418 -7.91 19.95 0.56
CA TYR A 418 -7.85 18.53 0.85
C TYR A 418 -6.54 17.87 0.40
N GLU A 419 -5.89 18.37 -0.65
CA GLU A 419 -4.52 18.01 -1.03
C GLU A 419 -3.56 18.41 0.09
N LEU A 420 -3.65 19.64 0.62
CA LEU A 420 -2.84 20.04 1.79
C LEU A 420 -3.11 19.15 3.01
N LYS A 421 -4.39 18.81 3.31
CA LYS A 421 -4.70 17.86 4.39
C LYS A 421 -4.05 16.52 4.17
N HIS A 422 -4.04 16.03 2.93
CA HIS A 422 -3.37 14.78 2.54
C HIS A 422 -1.85 14.92 2.65
N THR A 423 -1.25 16.03 2.23
CA THR A 423 0.19 16.28 2.34
C THR A 423 0.70 16.23 3.79
N ILE A 424 -0.10 16.68 4.76
CA ILE A 424 0.28 16.67 6.20
C ILE A 424 -0.38 15.56 7.02
N ASN A 425 -1.30 14.79 6.42
CA ASN A 425 -2.09 13.74 7.06
C ASN A 425 -2.95 14.26 8.22
N GLN A 426 -3.87 15.20 7.91
CA GLN A 426 -4.89 15.74 8.82
C GLN A 426 -6.32 15.45 8.35
#